data_7c5b7474798f4aac6d38dd1a6a0dfba1
#
_entry.id   7c5b7474798f4aac6d38dd1a6a0dfba1
#
_cell.length_a   1.000
_cell.length_b   1.000
_cell.length_c   1.000
_cell.angle_alpha   90.00
_cell.angle_beta   90.00
_cell.angle_gamma   90.00
#
_symmetry.space_group_name_H-M   'P 1'
#
loop_
_entity.id
_entity.type
_entity.pdbx_description
1 polymer ?
#
loop_
_entity_poly.entity_id
_entity_poly.type
_entity_poly.pdbx_seq_one_letter_code
_entity_poly.pdbx_strand_id
1 'polypeptide(L)'
;MTQQILRNARIFDSISGRVGEAAVIVVDEGKISAVLPAGAPVPAGASIDLGGRVVLPGLIDCHVHVMAVHHDVWQLSMQPPSYITAQARHVLEGMLDRGFTTVRDAAGADYGVQLAIERGFLRGPRLFFAGAPLSQTGGHAD
;
A
#
# COMPACT_ATOMS: atom_id res chain seq x y z
N MET A 1 2.29 -13.48 -17.58
CA MET A 1 2.90 -12.20 -17.16
C MET A 1 4.41 -12.35 -17.21
N THR A 2 5.12 -11.29 -17.53
CA THR A 2 6.58 -11.36 -17.74
C THR A 2 7.28 -11.36 -16.38
N GLN A 3 8.19 -12.29 -16.19
CA GLN A 3 9.08 -12.34 -15.04
C GLN A 3 9.94 -11.08 -15.00
N GLN A 4 10.07 -10.48 -13.81
CA GLN A 4 10.90 -9.29 -13.56
C GLN A 4 12.08 -9.66 -12.65
N ILE A 5 13.24 -9.12 -12.96
CA ILE A 5 14.47 -9.39 -12.22
C ILE A 5 15.04 -8.07 -11.71
N LEU A 6 15.07 -7.89 -10.40
CA LEU A 6 15.64 -6.71 -9.76
C LEU A 6 17.07 -7.06 -9.34
N ARG A 7 18.07 -6.45 -9.98
CA ARG A 7 19.49 -6.68 -9.72
C ARG A 7 20.06 -5.62 -8.79
N ASN A 8 21.15 -5.96 -8.12
CA ASN A 8 21.88 -5.07 -7.23
C ASN A 8 20.98 -4.45 -6.14
N ALA A 9 20.00 -5.23 -5.63
CA ALA A 9 19.17 -4.87 -4.51
C ALA A 9 19.91 -5.10 -3.19
N ARG A 10 19.82 -4.17 -2.23
CA ARG A 10 20.22 -4.42 -0.85
C ARG A 10 18.95 -4.53 -0.01
N ILE A 11 18.69 -5.71 0.54
CA ILE A 11 17.41 -6.00 1.20
C ILE A 11 17.52 -5.61 2.67
N PHE A 12 16.57 -4.81 3.15
CA PHE A 12 16.40 -4.53 4.57
C PHE A 12 15.67 -5.70 5.24
N ASP A 13 16.32 -6.31 6.21
CA ASP A 13 15.71 -7.32 7.08
C ASP A 13 15.05 -6.62 8.27
N SER A 14 13.72 -6.61 8.28
CA SER A 14 12.92 -5.97 9.33
C SER A 14 13.00 -6.68 10.70
N ILE A 15 13.50 -7.91 10.75
CA ILE A 15 13.66 -8.67 12.01
C ILE A 15 14.97 -8.25 12.69
N SER A 16 16.07 -8.28 11.95
CA SER A 16 17.38 -7.91 12.48
C SER A 16 17.65 -6.39 12.47
N GLY A 17 16.86 -5.61 11.72
CA GLY A 17 17.09 -4.17 11.49
C GLY A 17 18.32 -3.87 10.64
N ARG A 18 18.84 -4.84 9.86
CA ARG A 18 20.06 -4.69 9.08
C ARG A 18 19.78 -4.68 7.59
N VAL A 19 20.65 -4.05 6.85
CA VAL A 19 20.66 -4.08 5.38
C VAL A 19 21.66 -5.15 4.94
N GLY A 20 21.19 -6.13 4.16
CA GLY A 20 22.00 -7.21 3.64
C GLY A 20 22.95 -6.80 2.51
N GLU A 21 23.75 -7.76 2.06
CA GLU A 21 24.62 -7.65 0.89
C GLU A 21 23.79 -7.50 -0.40
N ALA A 22 24.47 -7.22 -1.51
CA ALA A 22 23.81 -7.14 -2.81
C ALA A 22 23.15 -8.48 -3.20
N ALA A 23 21.92 -8.40 -3.65
CA ALA A 23 21.10 -9.56 -4.00
C ALA A 23 20.35 -9.32 -5.33
N VAL A 24 19.79 -10.39 -5.85
CA VAL A 24 18.86 -10.38 -6.98
C VAL A 24 17.49 -10.83 -6.47
N ILE A 25 16.46 -10.06 -6.76
CA ILE A 25 15.07 -10.41 -6.46
C ILE A 25 14.38 -10.81 -7.76
N VAL A 26 13.83 -12.02 -7.79
CA VAL A 26 13.03 -12.52 -8.91
C VAL A 26 11.56 -12.39 -8.55
N VAL A 27 10.82 -11.66 -9.37
CA VAL A 27 9.37 -11.48 -9.25
C VAL A 27 8.70 -12.22 -10.39
N ASP A 28 7.78 -13.11 -10.06
CA ASP A 28 7.00 -13.88 -11.02
C ASP A 28 5.52 -13.77 -10.63
N GLU A 29 4.67 -13.46 -11.60
CA GLU A 29 3.22 -13.27 -11.39
C GLU A 29 2.88 -12.34 -10.22
N GLY A 30 3.68 -11.26 -10.05
CA GLY A 30 3.48 -10.27 -8.98
C GLY A 30 3.91 -10.74 -7.58
N LYS A 31 4.62 -11.87 -7.49
CA LYS A 31 5.15 -12.41 -6.22
C LYS A 31 6.66 -12.55 -6.28
N ILE A 32 7.33 -12.36 -5.16
CA ILE A 32 8.75 -12.68 -5.03
C ILE A 32 8.87 -14.21 -5.05
N SER A 33 9.46 -14.75 -6.13
CA SER A 33 9.67 -16.19 -6.31
C SER A 33 11.04 -16.65 -5.80
N ALA A 34 12.04 -15.76 -5.82
CA ALA A 34 13.37 -16.04 -5.29
C ALA A 34 14.10 -14.77 -4.86
N VAL A 35 14.99 -14.93 -3.88
CA VAL A 35 16.03 -13.97 -3.51
C VAL A 35 17.36 -14.72 -3.60
N LEU A 36 18.24 -14.25 -4.48
CA LEU A 36 19.49 -14.92 -4.82
C LEU A 36 20.68 -14.00 -4.51
N PRO A 37 21.86 -14.54 -4.21
CA PRO A 37 23.06 -13.74 -4.05
C PRO A 37 23.44 -13.02 -5.36
N ALA A 38 24.19 -11.92 -5.25
CA ALA A 38 24.71 -11.22 -6.41
C ALA A 38 25.53 -12.16 -7.31
N GLY A 39 25.33 -12.05 -8.64
CA GLY A 39 26.03 -12.90 -9.62
C GLY A 39 25.44 -14.30 -9.81
N ALA A 40 24.42 -14.69 -9.07
CA ALA A 40 23.73 -15.95 -9.30
C ALA A 40 23.11 -16.01 -10.72
N PRO A 41 23.04 -17.19 -11.34
CA PRO A 41 22.30 -17.39 -12.57
C PRO A 41 20.82 -17.02 -12.35
N VAL A 42 20.27 -16.23 -13.25
CA VAL A 42 18.87 -15.81 -13.18
C VAL A 42 18.13 -16.23 -14.43
N PRO A 43 16.82 -16.48 -14.35
CA PRO A 43 15.99 -16.74 -15.51
C PRO A 43 16.03 -15.59 -16.51
N ALA A 44 15.66 -15.86 -17.77
CA ALA A 44 15.45 -14.81 -18.75
C ALA A 44 14.21 -13.98 -18.38
N GLY A 45 14.33 -12.67 -18.37
CA GLY A 45 13.22 -11.77 -18.03
C GLY A 45 13.60 -10.30 -18.11
N ALA A 46 12.63 -9.42 -17.93
CA ALA A 46 12.88 -7.99 -17.85
C ALA A 46 13.74 -7.68 -16.62
N SER A 47 14.89 -7.02 -16.82
CA SER A 47 15.86 -6.76 -15.75
C SER A 47 15.93 -5.27 -15.43
N ILE A 48 15.86 -4.93 -14.15
CA ILE A 48 16.00 -3.59 -13.60
C ILE A 48 17.20 -3.58 -12.65
N ASP A 49 18.18 -2.72 -12.92
CA ASP A 49 19.30 -2.51 -12.01
C ASP A 49 18.92 -1.45 -10.96
N LEU A 50 18.95 -1.85 -9.70
CA LEU A 50 18.65 -0.96 -8.58
C LEU A 50 19.87 -0.16 -8.09
N GLY A 51 21.07 -0.42 -8.64
CA GLY A 51 22.27 0.36 -8.34
C GLY A 51 22.64 0.37 -6.86
N GLY A 52 22.41 -0.71 -6.12
CA GLY A 52 22.70 -0.80 -4.69
C GLY A 52 21.68 -0.14 -3.78
N ARG A 53 20.52 0.26 -4.30
CA ARG A 53 19.43 0.83 -3.49
C ARG A 53 18.90 -0.20 -2.50
N VAL A 54 18.48 0.31 -1.34
CA VAL A 54 17.84 -0.51 -0.31
C VAL A 54 16.39 -0.77 -0.69
N VAL A 55 16.02 -2.05 -0.67
CA VAL A 55 14.64 -2.52 -0.86
C VAL A 55 14.07 -2.84 0.52
N LEU A 56 12.92 -2.27 0.83
CA LEU A 56 12.20 -2.49 2.06
C LEU A 56 10.89 -3.24 1.78
N PRO A 57 10.34 -3.96 2.77
CA PRO A 57 8.92 -4.32 2.75
C PRO A 57 8.06 -3.06 2.60
N GLY A 58 6.91 -3.19 1.97
CA GLY A 58 5.96 -2.07 1.90
C GLY A 58 5.59 -1.58 3.30
N LEU A 59 5.45 -0.27 3.45
CA LEU A 59 5.08 0.35 4.72
C LEU A 59 3.64 -0.03 5.10
N ILE A 60 3.40 -0.15 6.40
CA ILE A 60 2.09 -0.45 6.98
C ILE A 60 1.71 0.70 7.90
N ASP A 61 0.52 1.27 7.70
CA ASP A 61 -0.06 2.25 8.62
C ASP A 61 -1.33 1.68 9.24
N CYS A 62 -1.33 1.57 10.56
CA CYS A 62 -2.44 0.96 11.29
C CYS A 62 -3.52 1.96 11.72
N HIS A 63 -3.39 3.24 11.39
CA HIS A 63 -4.38 4.26 11.74
C HIS A 63 -4.44 5.35 10.68
N VAL A 64 -5.31 5.17 9.70
CA VAL A 64 -5.57 6.15 8.64
C VAL A 64 -7.08 6.43 8.53
N HIS A 65 -7.42 7.47 7.78
CA HIS A 65 -8.79 7.80 7.40
C HIS A 65 -8.81 8.09 5.90
N VAL A 66 -8.91 7.05 5.08
CA VAL A 66 -8.81 7.17 3.62
C VAL A 66 -9.98 7.94 3.00
N MET A 67 -11.10 8.01 3.71
CA MET A 67 -12.28 8.76 3.31
C MET A 67 -12.30 10.20 3.85
N ALA A 68 -11.33 10.61 4.67
CA ALA A 68 -11.22 11.98 5.18
C ALA A 68 -10.60 12.90 4.12
N VAL A 69 -11.33 13.13 3.04
CA VAL A 69 -10.90 13.96 1.90
C VAL A 69 -11.03 15.47 2.15
N HIS A 70 -11.59 15.85 3.27
CA HIS A 70 -11.73 17.22 3.74
C HIS A 70 -11.31 17.34 5.21
N HIS A 71 -10.67 18.45 5.59
CA HIS A 71 -10.21 18.68 6.96
C HIS A 71 -11.35 19.03 7.94
N ASP A 72 -12.48 19.52 7.43
CA ASP A 72 -13.67 19.81 8.20
C ASP A 72 -14.64 18.64 8.10
N VAL A 73 -14.86 17.96 9.22
CA VAL A 73 -15.72 16.76 9.31
C VAL A 73 -17.18 17.10 9.02
N TRP A 74 -17.63 18.29 9.40
CA TRP A 74 -18.99 18.73 9.10
C TRP A 74 -19.20 18.91 7.60
N GLN A 75 -18.29 19.58 6.92
CA GLN A 75 -18.36 19.71 5.46
C GLN A 75 -18.25 18.34 4.76
N LEU A 76 -17.44 17.44 5.29
CA LEU A 76 -17.33 16.08 4.78
C LEU A 76 -18.68 15.35 4.86
N SER A 77 -19.37 15.44 6.02
CA SER A 77 -20.66 14.76 6.24
C SER A 77 -21.78 15.25 5.31
N MET A 78 -21.67 16.46 4.79
CA MET A 78 -22.64 17.03 3.86
C MET A 78 -22.41 16.64 2.39
N GLN A 79 -21.28 15.98 2.08
CA GLN A 79 -20.98 15.58 0.72
C GLN A 79 -21.63 14.25 0.36
N PRO A 80 -22.04 14.05 -0.91
CA PRO A 80 -22.49 12.75 -1.37
C PRO A 80 -21.40 11.67 -1.21
N PRO A 81 -21.72 10.48 -0.67
CA PRO A 81 -20.75 9.41 -0.48
C PRO A 81 -19.98 9.03 -1.77
N SER A 82 -20.65 9.05 -2.91
CA SER A 82 -20.02 8.77 -4.22
C SER A 82 -18.94 9.81 -4.58
N TYR A 83 -19.17 11.08 -4.22
CA TYR A 83 -18.20 12.16 -4.44
C TYR A 83 -16.98 12.01 -3.53
N ILE A 84 -17.20 11.68 -2.24
CA ILE A 84 -16.14 11.39 -1.27
C ILE A 84 -15.30 10.21 -1.77
N THR A 85 -15.94 9.13 -2.23
CA THR A 85 -15.24 7.95 -2.76
C THR A 85 -14.39 8.29 -3.99
N ALA A 86 -14.91 9.12 -4.88
CA ALA A 86 -14.15 9.57 -6.06
C ALA A 86 -12.89 10.37 -5.67
N GLN A 87 -12.98 11.22 -4.64
CA GLN A 87 -11.84 11.97 -4.11
C GLN A 87 -10.85 11.07 -3.33
N ALA A 88 -11.34 10.10 -2.58
CA ALA A 88 -10.54 9.17 -1.81
C ALA A 88 -9.54 8.39 -2.71
N ARG A 89 -9.83 8.26 -4.01
CA ARG A 89 -8.89 7.72 -4.99
C ARG A 89 -7.52 8.40 -4.90
N HIS A 90 -7.46 9.73 -4.83
CA HIS A 90 -6.20 10.46 -4.76
C HIS A 90 -5.44 10.19 -3.44
N VAL A 91 -6.17 10.02 -2.33
CA VAL A 91 -5.58 9.65 -1.05
C VAL A 91 -4.94 8.26 -1.13
N LEU A 92 -5.70 7.28 -1.65
CA LEU A 92 -5.27 5.90 -1.80
C LEU A 92 -4.07 5.75 -2.74
N GLU A 93 -4.12 6.38 -3.92
CA GLU A 93 -3.01 6.40 -4.88
C GLU A 93 -1.77 7.04 -4.26
N GLY A 94 -1.91 8.19 -3.60
CA GLY A 94 -0.83 8.87 -2.93
C GLY A 94 -0.22 8.08 -1.77
N MET A 95 -0.96 7.22 -1.09
CA MET A 95 -0.41 6.30 -0.09
C MET A 95 0.53 5.29 -0.74
N LEU A 96 0.12 4.65 -1.85
CA LEU A 96 0.97 3.73 -2.60
C LEU A 96 2.23 4.43 -3.13
N ASP A 97 2.10 5.63 -3.66
CA ASP A 97 3.23 6.40 -4.22
C ASP A 97 4.27 6.78 -3.15
N ARG A 98 3.84 6.86 -1.89
CA ARG A 98 4.71 7.04 -0.72
C ARG A 98 5.22 5.73 -0.09
N GLY A 99 4.86 4.58 -0.67
CA GLY A 99 5.33 3.26 -0.23
C GLY A 99 4.45 2.55 0.80
N PHE A 100 3.28 3.08 1.16
CA PHE A 100 2.32 2.39 2.02
C PHE A 100 1.56 1.36 1.19
N THR A 101 1.79 0.08 1.48
CA THR A 101 1.17 -1.05 0.74
C THR A 101 0.03 -1.72 1.50
N THR A 102 -0.10 -1.43 2.80
CA THR A 102 -1.16 -1.92 3.65
C THR A 102 -1.55 -0.83 4.65
N VAL A 103 -2.85 -0.59 4.79
CA VAL A 103 -3.37 0.39 5.75
C VAL A 103 -4.60 -0.14 6.47
N ARG A 104 -4.81 0.32 7.71
CA ARG A 104 -6.04 0.11 8.44
C ARG A 104 -6.76 1.43 8.62
N ASP A 105 -7.89 1.59 7.94
CA ASP A 105 -8.78 2.72 8.13
C ASP A 105 -9.52 2.58 9.46
N ALA A 106 -9.39 3.58 10.31
CA ALA A 106 -9.95 3.56 11.66
C ALA A 106 -11.39 4.08 11.69
N ALA A 107 -11.83 4.79 10.63
CA ALA A 107 -13.22 5.23 10.46
C ALA A 107 -13.45 5.80 9.06
N GLY A 108 -14.57 5.46 8.46
CA GLY A 108 -15.09 6.07 7.23
C GLY A 108 -15.06 5.16 6.02
N ALA A 109 -14.05 4.33 5.87
CA ALA A 109 -14.04 3.33 4.81
C ALA A 109 -14.97 2.17 5.13
N ASP A 110 -15.55 1.60 4.08
CA ASP A 110 -16.45 0.46 4.14
C ASP A 110 -16.00 -0.71 3.26
N TYR A 111 -16.78 -1.77 3.27
CA TYR A 111 -16.56 -2.95 2.43
C TYR A 111 -16.54 -2.60 0.92
N GLY A 112 -17.31 -1.61 0.48
CA GLY A 112 -17.37 -1.20 -0.93
C GLY A 112 -16.03 -0.63 -1.41
N VAL A 113 -15.37 0.18 -0.59
CA VAL A 113 -14.03 0.74 -0.89
C VAL A 113 -12.98 -0.37 -0.92
N GLN A 114 -12.99 -1.27 0.08
CA GLN A 114 -12.10 -2.43 0.10
C GLN A 114 -12.27 -3.29 -1.17
N LEU A 115 -13.51 -3.65 -1.49
CA LEU A 115 -13.83 -4.47 -2.66
C LEU A 115 -13.40 -3.79 -3.98
N ALA A 116 -13.57 -2.47 -4.07
CA ALA A 116 -13.15 -1.72 -5.25
C ALA A 116 -11.62 -1.75 -5.45
N ILE A 117 -10.85 -1.72 -4.36
CA ILE A 117 -9.39 -1.89 -4.41
C ILE A 117 -9.03 -3.32 -4.80
N GLU A 118 -9.62 -4.33 -4.17
CA GLU A 118 -9.36 -5.75 -4.44
C GLU A 118 -9.65 -6.14 -5.89
N ARG A 119 -10.68 -5.52 -6.49
CA ARG A 119 -11.08 -5.76 -7.88
C ARG A 119 -10.40 -4.83 -8.89
N GLY A 120 -9.52 -3.94 -8.44
CA GLY A 120 -8.74 -3.05 -9.31
C GLY A 120 -9.53 -1.87 -9.88
N PHE A 121 -10.72 -1.56 -9.37
CA PHE A 121 -11.46 -0.34 -9.74
C PHE A 121 -10.86 0.91 -9.08
N LEU A 122 -10.27 0.75 -7.90
CA LEU A 122 -9.47 1.78 -7.22
C LEU A 122 -8.04 1.28 -7.04
N ARG A 123 -7.06 2.10 -7.42
CA ARG A 123 -5.66 1.85 -7.10
C ARG A 123 -5.39 2.32 -5.67
N GLY A 124 -4.97 1.40 -4.79
CA GLY A 124 -4.72 1.72 -3.39
C GLY A 124 -3.97 0.61 -2.67
N PRO A 125 -3.52 0.85 -1.44
CA PRO A 125 -2.95 -0.17 -0.58
C PRO A 125 -3.98 -1.24 -0.21
N ARG A 126 -3.53 -2.39 0.27
CA ARG A 126 -4.43 -3.35 0.92
C ARG A 126 -5.13 -2.66 2.09
N LEU A 127 -6.44 -2.59 2.03
CA LEU A 127 -7.24 -1.85 3.00
C LEU A 127 -7.91 -2.80 3.98
N PHE A 128 -7.67 -2.58 5.27
CA PHE A 128 -8.51 -3.06 6.36
C PHE A 128 -9.34 -1.89 6.85
N PHE A 129 -10.62 -2.08 7.11
CA PHE A 129 -11.52 -1.00 7.51
C PHE A 129 -12.27 -1.32 8.79
N ALA A 130 -12.56 -0.30 9.57
CA ALA A 130 -13.37 -0.41 10.80
C ALA A 130 -14.87 -0.11 10.54
N GLY A 131 -15.19 0.57 9.44
CA GLY A 131 -16.55 1.07 9.17
C GLY A 131 -16.86 2.38 9.89
N ALA A 132 -18.09 2.52 10.38
CA ALA A 132 -18.46 3.69 11.16
C ALA A 132 -17.74 3.71 12.52
N PRO A 133 -17.24 4.88 12.96
CA PRO A 133 -16.63 5.00 14.27
C PRO A 133 -17.68 4.84 15.38
N LEU A 134 -17.25 4.34 16.52
CA LEU A 134 -18.06 4.36 17.73
C LEU A 134 -17.81 5.66 18.49
N SER A 135 -18.88 6.38 18.82
CA SER A 135 -18.84 7.62 19.57
C SER A 135 -19.95 7.65 20.61
N GLN A 136 -19.77 8.43 21.65
CA GLN A 136 -20.87 8.77 22.54
C GLN A 136 -21.82 9.74 21.86
N THR A 137 -23.09 9.77 22.29
CA THR A 137 -24.07 10.77 21.82
C THR A 137 -23.54 12.18 22.02
N GLY A 138 -23.55 12.99 20.97
CA GLY A 138 -22.95 14.32 20.93
C GLY A 138 -21.42 14.33 20.85
N GLY A 139 -20.78 13.20 20.60
CA GLY A 139 -19.35 13.10 20.32
C GLY A 139 -19.01 13.53 18.89
N HIS A 140 -17.72 13.72 18.60
CA HIS A 140 -17.27 14.23 17.29
C HIS A 140 -17.50 13.26 16.12
N ALA A 141 -17.90 12.04 16.39
CA ALA A 141 -18.19 11.01 15.39
C ALA A 141 -19.66 10.50 15.48
N ASP A 142 -20.53 11.22 16.19
CA ASP A 142 -21.97 10.92 16.31
C ASP A 142 -22.75 11.39 15.07
#